data_fd220f7320c9a20b60a2400076054b5e
#
_entry.id   fd220f7320c9a20b60a2400076054b5e
#
_cell.length_a   1.000
_cell.length_b   1.000
_cell.length_c   1.000
_cell.angle_alpha   90.00
_cell.angle_beta   90.00
_cell.angle_gamma   90.00
#
_symmetry.space_group_name_H-M   'P 1'
#
loop_
_entity.id
_entity.type
_entity.pdbx_description
1 polymer ?
#
loop_
_entity_poly.entity_id
_entity_poly.type
_entity_poly.pdbx_seq_one_letter_code
_entity_poly.pdbx_strand_id
1 'polypeptide(L)'
;MHSISFFERVQQLNRPSSRENYAEAISLLERALALDPGSVETRGLLATMLVNRILDFGSSSLHADIKRAEELAAEAVAASPGSALAHVAKAAALRVQRRSAEAVPEYETALAINRNLVAAFTAIGRCKIRIGPIEEGIAAQEQAIRLSPRDPQIWNWYFRIGEGHLLQSRIDDAILWLEKSRNANPAPGFVHTYLAAAYALKGETERAAAELAEARKLSGEGAWQSITQLRAHTRYETPDIRALAEATYLLGLRKAGMPEE
;
A
#
# COMPACT_ATOMS: atom_id res chain seq x y z
N MET A 1 25.80 -20.79 -16.62
CA MET A 1 24.41 -20.93 -16.17
C MET A 1 23.89 -19.54 -15.87
N HIS A 2 22.92 -19.07 -16.60
CA HIS A 2 22.65 -17.72 -17.06
C HIS A 2 22.18 -16.72 -15.99
N SER A 3 22.74 -15.51 -15.96
CA SER A 3 22.29 -14.35 -15.16
C SER A 3 20.82 -13.92 -15.43
N ILE A 4 20.28 -14.29 -16.58
CA ILE A 4 18.87 -14.10 -16.96
C ILE A 4 17.90 -14.77 -15.95
N SER A 5 18.31 -15.86 -15.29
CA SER A 5 17.42 -16.61 -14.41
C SER A 5 17.08 -15.92 -13.09
N PHE A 6 17.94 -15.05 -12.55
CA PHE A 6 17.66 -14.36 -11.27
C PHE A 6 16.62 -13.27 -11.45
N PHE A 7 16.76 -12.47 -12.48
CA PHE A 7 15.86 -11.35 -12.77
C PHE A 7 14.48 -11.82 -13.20
N GLU A 8 14.42 -12.82 -14.12
CA GLU A 8 13.16 -13.42 -14.54
C GLU A 8 12.45 -14.11 -13.37
N ARG A 9 13.20 -14.77 -12.47
CA ARG A 9 12.61 -15.42 -11.30
C ARG A 9 12.12 -14.38 -10.27
N VAL A 10 12.85 -13.28 -10.06
CA VAL A 10 12.37 -12.15 -9.24
C VAL A 10 11.17 -11.47 -9.90
N GLN A 11 11.13 -11.35 -11.23
CA GLN A 11 9.94 -10.83 -11.93
C GLN A 11 8.76 -11.80 -11.88
N GLN A 12 8.97 -13.11 -11.91
CA GLN A 12 7.93 -14.11 -11.68
C GLN A 12 7.43 -14.10 -10.23
N LEU A 13 8.31 -13.76 -9.27
CA LEU A 13 7.98 -13.46 -7.88
C LEU A 13 7.49 -12.02 -7.70
N ASN A 14 7.31 -11.28 -8.80
CA ASN A 14 6.95 -9.86 -8.77
C ASN A 14 5.56 -9.68 -8.12
N ARG A 15 5.55 -9.44 -6.85
CA ARG A 15 4.50 -9.42 -5.81
C ARG A 15 4.32 -10.78 -5.13
N PRO A 16 5.30 -11.16 -4.30
CA PRO A 16 5.18 -12.37 -3.49
C PRO A 16 3.87 -12.34 -2.69
N SER A 17 3.09 -13.40 -2.81
CA SER A 17 1.82 -13.53 -2.08
C SER A 17 1.99 -14.14 -0.68
N SER A 18 3.23 -14.50 -0.29
CA SER A 18 3.53 -15.10 1.00
C SER A 18 4.87 -14.61 1.57
N ARG A 19 5.08 -14.82 2.88
CA ARG A 19 6.36 -14.52 3.57
C ARG A 19 7.53 -15.27 2.94
N GLU A 20 7.30 -16.54 2.56
CA GLU A 20 8.29 -17.42 1.97
C GLU A 20 8.75 -16.88 0.61
N ASN A 21 7.82 -16.43 -0.22
CA ASN A 21 8.12 -15.85 -1.52
C ASN A 21 8.94 -14.55 -1.40
N TYR A 22 8.64 -13.72 -0.39
CA TYR A 22 9.47 -12.54 -0.09
C TYR A 22 10.88 -12.94 0.38
N ALA A 23 11.00 -13.95 1.24
CA ALA A 23 12.29 -14.44 1.71
C ALA A 23 13.14 -15.01 0.56
N GLU A 24 12.53 -15.78 -0.36
CA GLU A 24 13.20 -16.26 -1.56
C GLU A 24 13.67 -15.11 -2.47
N ALA A 25 12.80 -14.13 -2.77
CA ALA A 25 13.13 -12.99 -3.60
C ALA A 25 14.28 -12.16 -3.02
N ILE A 26 14.24 -11.88 -1.71
CA ILE A 26 15.30 -11.15 -1.01
C ILE A 26 16.62 -11.94 -1.07
N SER A 27 16.61 -13.24 -0.77
CA SER A 27 17.80 -14.08 -0.83
C SER A 27 18.42 -14.11 -2.22
N LEU A 28 17.60 -14.20 -3.27
CA LEU A 28 18.07 -14.17 -4.66
C LEU A 28 18.72 -12.81 -5.00
N LEU A 29 18.12 -11.69 -4.57
CA LEU A 29 18.66 -10.35 -4.80
C LEU A 29 19.95 -10.11 -4.00
N GLU A 30 20.07 -10.60 -2.77
CA GLU A 30 21.31 -10.54 -2.00
C GLU A 30 22.44 -11.30 -2.68
N ARG A 31 22.16 -12.48 -3.21
CA ARG A 31 23.15 -13.26 -3.99
C ARG A 31 23.53 -12.56 -5.28
N ALA A 32 22.58 -11.96 -5.99
CA ALA A 32 22.85 -11.18 -7.19
C ALA A 32 23.73 -9.97 -6.87
N LEU A 33 23.46 -9.25 -5.76
CA LEU A 33 24.25 -8.11 -5.31
C LEU A 33 25.67 -8.52 -4.87
N ALA A 34 25.83 -9.72 -4.30
CA ALA A 34 27.15 -10.25 -3.96
C ALA A 34 27.99 -10.56 -5.22
N LEU A 35 27.36 -10.95 -6.33
CA LEU A 35 28.03 -11.20 -7.63
C LEU A 35 28.33 -9.92 -8.39
N ASP A 36 27.46 -8.91 -8.31
CA ASP A 36 27.64 -7.59 -8.89
C ASP A 36 27.30 -6.49 -7.86
N PRO A 37 28.27 -6.14 -7.00
CA PRO A 37 28.08 -5.11 -5.99
C PRO A 37 27.78 -3.70 -6.57
N GLY A 38 28.06 -3.49 -7.85
CA GLY A 38 27.81 -2.23 -8.56
C GLY A 38 26.38 -2.06 -9.07
N SER A 39 25.57 -3.13 -9.09
CA SER A 39 24.24 -3.12 -9.70
C SER A 39 23.26 -2.21 -8.99
N VAL A 40 22.97 -1.06 -9.60
CA VAL A 40 21.94 -0.10 -9.14
C VAL A 40 20.56 -0.73 -9.13
N GLU A 41 20.26 -1.53 -10.15
CA GLU A 41 18.97 -2.19 -10.32
C GLU A 41 18.73 -3.20 -9.22
N THR A 42 19.72 -4.04 -8.91
CA THR A 42 19.63 -5.04 -7.84
C THR A 42 19.45 -4.38 -6.47
N ARG A 43 20.17 -3.30 -6.19
CA ARG A 43 19.99 -2.51 -4.95
C ARG A 43 18.57 -1.94 -4.83
N GLY A 44 18.07 -1.30 -5.89
CA GLY A 44 16.74 -0.70 -5.90
C GLY A 44 15.64 -1.74 -5.70
N LEU A 45 15.76 -2.90 -6.35
CA LEU A 45 14.83 -4.01 -6.18
C LEU A 45 14.89 -4.61 -4.78
N LEU A 46 16.07 -4.86 -4.24
CA LEU A 46 16.24 -5.39 -2.88
C LEU A 46 15.64 -4.44 -1.84
N ALA A 47 15.91 -3.14 -1.93
CA ALA A 47 15.31 -2.14 -1.05
C ALA A 47 13.77 -2.18 -1.14
N THR A 48 13.22 -2.24 -2.34
CA THR A 48 11.77 -2.29 -2.56
C THR A 48 11.16 -3.58 -2.00
N MET A 49 11.81 -4.74 -2.17
CA MET A 49 11.33 -6.02 -1.63
C MET A 49 11.33 -6.05 -0.10
N LEU A 50 12.37 -5.50 0.55
CA LEU A 50 12.42 -5.34 2.01
C LEU A 50 11.25 -4.49 2.51
N VAL A 51 10.99 -3.34 1.87
CA VAL A 51 9.88 -2.44 2.22
C VAL A 51 8.52 -3.13 2.03
N ASN A 52 8.30 -3.79 0.89
CA ASN A 52 7.03 -4.44 0.62
C ASN A 52 6.76 -5.58 1.61
N ARG A 53 7.78 -6.41 1.95
CA ARG A 53 7.66 -7.42 2.99
C ARG A 53 7.21 -6.84 4.32
N ILE A 54 7.81 -5.71 4.75
CA ILE A 54 7.43 -5.03 5.99
C ILE A 54 5.96 -4.58 5.95
N LEU A 55 5.53 -4.04 4.82
CA LEU A 55 4.18 -3.48 4.69
C LEU A 55 3.09 -4.55 4.61
N ASP A 56 3.39 -5.70 4.01
CA ASP A 56 2.42 -6.76 3.76
C ASP A 56 2.34 -7.75 4.93
N PHE A 57 3.47 -8.06 5.55
CA PHE A 57 3.56 -9.12 6.56
C PHE A 57 4.19 -8.67 7.90
N GLY A 58 4.69 -7.45 7.97
CA GLY A 58 5.53 -7.02 9.09
C GLY A 58 6.92 -7.68 9.05
N SER A 59 7.75 -7.34 10.02
CA SER A 59 9.08 -7.92 10.19
C SER A 59 9.43 -8.07 11.67
N SER A 60 10.05 -9.19 12.03
CA SER A 60 10.64 -9.40 13.37
C SER A 60 11.89 -8.53 13.59
N SER A 61 12.52 -8.07 12.51
CA SER A 61 13.69 -7.20 12.49
C SER A 61 13.39 -5.82 11.86
N LEU A 62 12.20 -5.28 12.14
CA LEU A 62 11.65 -4.08 11.49
C LEU A 62 12.67 -2.94 11.34
N HIS A 63 13.36 -2.59 12.42
CA HIS A 63 14.32 -1.49 12.41
C HIS A 63 15.53 -1.78 11.49
N ALA A 64 16.07 -2.99 11.56
CA ALA A 64 17.19 -3.41 10.71
C ALA A 64 16.80 -3.46 9.23
N ASP A 65 15.61 -3.95 8.92
CA ASP A 65 15.11 -4.03 7.54
C ASP A 65 14.86 -2.64 6.95
N ILE A 66 14.29 -1.71 7.73
CA ILE A 66 14.10 -0.31 7.31
C ILE A 66 15.46 0.34 7.03
N LYS A 67 16.40 0.23 7.96
CA LYS A 67 17.75 0.78 7.82
C LYS A 67 18.45 0.23 6.57
N ARG A 68 18.37 -1.09 6.38
CA ARG A 68 18.97 -1.75 5.20
C ARG A 68 18.35 -1.27 3.88
N ALA A 69 17.03 -1.14 3.83
CA ALA A 69 16.34 -0.61 2.66
C ALA A 69 16.73 0.85 2.36
N GLU A 70 16.90 1.67 3.38
CA GLU A 70 17.32 3.07 3.26
C GLU A 70 18.76 3.19 2.72
N GLU A 71 19.69 2.41 3.29
CA GLU A 71 21.10 2.36 2.83
C GLU A 71 21.18 1.95 1.35
N LEU A 72 20.54 0.84 0.97
CA LEU A 72 20.52 0.35 -0.41
C LEU A 72 19.92 1.37 -1.38
N ALA A 73 18.84 2.02 -1.00
CA ALA A 73 18.19 3.03 -1.83
C ALA A 73 19.04 4.29 -1.98
N ALA A 74 19.71 4.74 -0.91
CA ALA A 74 20.62 5.87 -0.95
C ALA A 74 21.83 5.59 -1.85
N GLU A 75 22.45 4.41 -1.72
CA GLU A 75 23.55 3.97 -2.58
C GLU A 75 23.12 3.88 -4.05
N ALA A 76 21.90 3.38 -4.34
CA ALA A 76 21.37 3.30 -5.69
C ALA A 76 21.19 4.68 -6.33
N VAL A 77 20.62 5.65 -5.60
CA VAL A 77 20.45 7.03 -6.08
C VAL A 77 21.81 7.71 -6.26
N ALA A 78 22.77 7.53 -5.33
CA ALA A 78 24.11 8.11 -5.45
C ALA A 78 24.87 7.57 -6.67
N ALA A 79 24.75 6.27 -6.94
CA ALA A 79 25.40 5.64 -8.09
C ALA A 79 24.74 6.00 -9.43
N SER A 80 23.43 6.24 -9.45
CA SER A 80 22.68 6.59 -10.68
C SER A 80 21.51 7.52 -10.38
N PRO A 81 21.73 8.84 -10.31
CA PRO A 81 20.66 9.82 -10.06
C PRO A 81 19.59 9.85 -11.17
N GLY A 82 19.89 9.33 -12.35
CA GLY A 82 18.94 9.18 -13.47
C GLY A 82 18.15 7.87 -13.46
N SER A 83 18.28 7.03 -12.44
CA SER A 83 17.54 5.76 -12.36
C SER A 83 16.17 5.94 -11.71
N ALA A 84 15.11 5.74 -12.48
CA ALA A 84 13.75 5.77 -11.96
C ALA A 84 13.53 4.73 -10.84
N LEU A 85 14.14 3.55 -10.96
CA LEU A 85 14.04 2.49 -9.97
C LEU A 85 14.72 2.87 -8.64
N ALA A 86 15.87 3.57 -8.69
CA ALA A 86 16.55 4.06 -7.49
C ALA A 86 15.67 5.07 -6.72
N HIS A 87 15.02 6.00 -7.43
CA HIS A 87 14.07 6.94 -6.82
C HIS A 87 12.83 6.25 -6.26
N VAL A 88 12.28 5.24 -6.94
CA VAL A 88 11.19 4.41 -6.41
C VAL A 88 11.61 3.71 -5.12
N ALA A 89 12.81 3.15 -5.06
CA ALA A 89 13.33 2.50 -3.87
C ALA A 89 13.49 3.48 -2.69
N LYS A 90 14.05 4.67 -2.95
CA LYS A 90 14.20 5.73 -1.94
C LYS A 90 12.83 6.19 -1.42
N ALA A 91 11.88 6.44 -2.32
CA ALA A 91 10.52 6.79 -1.95
C ALA A 91 9.83 5.69 -1.13
N ALA A 92 10.03 4.42 -1.47
CA ALA A 92 9.48 3.29 -0.72
C ALA A 92 10.06 3.21 0.70
N ALA A 93 11.38 3.43 0.87
CA ALA A 93 12.04 3.49 2.18
C ALA A 93 11.51 4.63 3.04
N LEU A 94 11.28 5.82 2.47
CA LEU A 94 10.63 6.93 3.16
C LEU A 94 9.19 6.60 3.58
N ARG A 95 8.43 5.98 2.70
CA ARG A 95 7.02 5.63 2.94
C ARG A 95 6.84 4.64 4.10
N VAL A 96 7.72 3.64 4.24
CA VAL A 96 7.64 2.70 5.37
C VAL A 96 7.93 3.37 6.71
N GLN A 97 8.69 4.47 6.71
CA GLN A 97 8.97 5.32 7.87
C GLN A 97 7.87 6.35 8.16
N ARG A 98 6.72 6.30 7.44
CA ARG A 98 5.64 7.30 7.54
C ARG A 98 6.10 8.72 7.16
N ARG A 99 7.02 8.85 6.23
CA ARG A 99 7.53 10.11 5.67
C ARG A 99 6.96 10.33 4.28
N SER A 100 5.62 10.18 4.13
CA SER A 100 4.96 10.24 2.82
C SER A 100 5.14 11.59 2.13
N ALA A 101 5.22 12.69 2.87
CA ALA A 101 5.47 14.01 2.30
C ALA A 101 6.84 14.10 1.59
N GLU A 102 7.85 13.37 2.08
CA GLU A 102 9.17 13.30 1.46
C GLU A 102 9.24 12.21 0.37
N ALA A 103 8.39 11.18 0.48
CA ALA A 103 8.35 10.11 -0.52
C ALA A 103 7.73 10.58 -1.85
N VAL A 104 6.73 11.46 -1.82
CA VAL A 104 6.03 11.94 -3.03
C VAL A 104 6.99 12.56 -4.04
N PRO A 105 7.87 13.52 -3.69
CA PRO A 105 8.83 14.10 -4.65
C PRO A 105 9.77 13.07 -5.29
N GLU A 106 10.17 12.05 -4.56
CA GLU A 106 11.02 10.98 -5.12
C GLU A 106 10.26 10.12 -6.14
N TYR A 107 8.99 9.79 -5.87
CA TYR A 107 8.14 9.13 -6.86
C TYR A 107 7.86 10.03 -8.08
N GLU A 108 7.67 11.32 -7.89
CA GLU A 108 7.49 12.28 -8.99
C GLU A 108 8.76 12.38 -9.83
N THR A 109 9.96 12.36 -9.22
CA THR A 109 11.23 12.26 -9.94
C THR A 109 11.31 10.97 -10.76
N ALA A 110 10.91 9.83 -10.19
CA ALA A 110 10.85 8.58 -10.94
C ALA A 110 9.90 8.65 -12.15
N LEU A 111 8.75 9.33 -12.01
CA LEU A 111 7.80 9.56 -13.11
C LEU A 111 8.33 10.53 -14.16
N ALA A 112 9.14 11.52 -13.79
CA ALA A 112 9.80 12.40 -14.75
C ALA A 112 10.80 11.64 -15.64
N ILE A 113 11.45 10.60 -15.09
CA ILE A 113 12.36 9.71 -15.84
C ILE A 113 11.58 8.68 -16.66
N ASN A 114 10.56 8.06 -16.06
CA ASN A 114 9.69 7.07 -16.72
C ASN A 114 8.22 7.31 -16.36
N ARG A 115 7.52 8.03 -17.24
CA ARG A 115 6.13 8.46 -17.08
C ARG A 115 5.08 7.33 -17.03
N ASN A 116 5.47 6.10 -17.32
CA ASN A 116 4.56 4.94 -17.36
C ASN A 116 4.72 4.01 -16.15
N LEU A 117 5.40 4.45 -15.09
CA LEU A 117 5.60 3.66 -13.87
C LEU A 117 4.32 3.56 -13.04
N VAL A 118 3.52 2.53 -13.30
CA VAL A 118 2.28 2.24 -12.55
C VAL A 118 2.54 2.18 -11.04
N ALA A 119 3.64 1.56 -10.61
CA ALA A 119 4.01 1.46 -9.20
C ALA A 119 4.20 2.83 -8.53
N ALA A 120 4.76 3.81 -9.25
CA ALA A 120 4.92 5.17 -8.73
C ALA A 120 3.57 5.88 -8.58
N PHE A 121 2.68 5.79 -9.57
CA PHE A 121 1.32 6.36 -9.47
C PHE A 121 0.54 5.78 -8.29
N THR A 122 0.55 4.46 -8.11
CA THR A 122 -0.15 3.82 -6.99
C THR A 122 0.43 4.21 -5.63
N ALA A 123 1.75 4.39 -5.56
CA ALA A 123 2.42 4.82 -4.34
C ALA A 123 2.14 6.29 -4.02
N ILE A 124 2.20 7.19 -5.00
CA ILE A 124 1.82 8.61 -4.86
C ILE A 124 0.38 8.72 -4.38
N GLY A 125 -0.55 8.01 -5.03
CA GLY A 125 -1.95 8.03 -4.64
C GLY A 125 -2.16 7.65 -3.18
N ARG A 126 -1.51 6.59 -2.73
CA ARG A 126 -1.54 6.16 -1.34
C ARG A 126 -0.93 7.17 -0.38
N CYS A 127 0.21 7.79 -0.73
CA CYS A 127 0.85 8.80 0.08
C CYS A 127 -0.05 10.03 0.22
N LYS A 128 -0.55 10.57 -0.90
CA LYS A 128 -1.39 11.78 -0.93
C LYS A 128 -2.68 11.62 -0.13
N ILE A 129 -3.35 10.46 -0.19
CA ILE A 129 -4.52 10.17 0.66
C ILE A 129 -4.16 10.21 2.15
N ARG A 130 -2.95 9.84 2.55
CA ARG A 130 -2.53 9.81 3.96
C ARG A 130 -2.08 11.15 4.52
N ILE A 131 -1.66 12.09 3.65
CA ILE A 131 -1.11 13.38 4.07
C ILE A 131 -2.02 14.58 3.78
N GLY A 132 -3.09 14.42 2.96
CA GLY A 132 -4.08 15.47 2.80
C GLY A 132 -4.60 15.75 1.39
N PRO A 133 -3.79 15.80 0.32
CA PRO A 133 -4.31 16.08 -1.02
C PRO A 133 -5.02 14.86 -1.62
N ILE A 134 -6.18 14.49 -1.03
CA ILE A 134 -6.93 13.27 -1.32
C ILE A 134 -7.32 13.19 -2.79
N GLU A 135 -7.80 14.29 -3.39
CA GLU A 135 -8.21 14.32 -4.81
C GLU A 135 -7.05 13.98 -5.75
N GLU A 136 -5.87 14.52 -5.48
CA GLU A 136 -4.68 14.18 -6.25
C GLU A 136 -4.28 12.72 -6.05
N GLY A 137 -4.53 12.20 -4.85
CA GLY A 137 -4.33 10.79 -4.53
C GLY A 137 -5.26 9.87 -5.33
N ILE A 138 -6.54 10.23 -5.43
CA ILE A 138 -7.55 9.53 -6.26
C ILE A 138 -7.14 9.58 -7.73
N ALA A 139 -6.82 10.76 -8.26
CA ALA A 139 -6.40 10.93 -9.65
C ALA A 139 -5.17 10.08 -10.01
N ALA A 140 -4.21 9.94 -9.10
CA ALA A 140 -3.05 9.07 -9.30
C ALA A 140 -3.42 7.58 -9.37
N GLN A 141 -4.38 7.11 -8.55
CA GLN A 141 -4.89 5.74 -8.64
C GLN A 141 -5.64 5.51 -9.97
N GLU A 142 -6.44 6.45 -10.40
CA GLU A 142 -7.14 6.38 -11.69
C GLU A 142 -6.14 6.34 -12.86
N GLN A 143 -5.04 7.09 -12.78
CA GLN A 143 -3.99 7.03 -13.80
C GLN A 143 -3.34 5.64 -13.84
N ALA A 144 -3.09 5.02 -12.68
CA ALA A 144 -2.59 3.65 -12.60
C ALA A 144 -3.55 2.65 -13.28
N ILE A 145 -4.86 2.79 -13.05
CA ILE A 145 -5.89 1.96 -13.68
C ILE A 145 -5.88 2.13 -15.21
N ARG A 146 -5.75 3.37 -15.70
CA ARG A 146 -5.67 3.64 -17.15
C ARG A 146 -4.44 2.98 -17.79
N LEU A 147 -3.29 3.00 -17.09
CA LEU A 147 -2.05 2.41 -17.59
C LEU A 147 -2.04 0.87 -17.53
N SER A 148 -2.71 0.28 -16.53
CA SER A 148 -2.73 -1.17 -16.34
C SER A 148 -4.12 -1.68 -15.89
N PRO A 149 -5.13 -1.68 -16.79
CA PRO A 149 -6.52 -1.99 -16.42
C PRO A 149 -6.77 -3.47 -16.07
N ARG A 150 -5.80 -4.35 -16.33
CA ARG A 150 -5.86 -5.78 -16.03
C ARG A 150 -4.83 -6.20 -14.96
N ASP A 151 -4.30 -5.24 -14.20
CA ASP A 151 -3.33 -5.55 -13.13
C ASP A 151 -3.99 -6.42 -12.04
N PRO A 152 -3.36 -7.52 -11.62
CA PRO A 152 -3.89 -8.36 -10.54
C PRO A 152 -4.13 -7.62 -9.21
N GLN A 153 -3.47 -6.48 -9.02
CA GLN A 153 -3.63 -5.65 -7.80
C GLN A 153 -4.64 -4.50 -7.98
N ILE A 154 -5.40 -4.47 -9.07
CA ILE A 154 -6.36 -3.40 -9.36
C ILE A 154 -7.37 -3.21 -8.22
N TRP A 155 -7.70 -4.28 -7.49
CA TRP A 155 -8.56 -4.25 -6.32
C TRP A 155 -8.05 -3.27 -5.25
N ASN A 156 -6.73 -3.19 -5.04
CA ASN A 156 -6.12 -2.28 -4.07
C ASN A 156 -6.24 -0.81 -4.53
N TRP A 157 -6.19 -0.56 -5.83
CA TRP A 157 -6.36 0.79 -6.38
C TRP A 157 -7.81 1.24 -6.26
N TYR A 158 -8.77 0.37 -6.54
CA TYR A 158 -10.20 0.60 -6.26
C TYR A 158 -10.43 0.89 -4.78
N PHE A 159 -9.82 0.09 -3.89
CA PHE A 159 -9.88 0.34 -2.45
C PHE A 159 -9.38 1.74 -2.08
N ARG A 160 -8.23 2.17 -2.62
CA ARG A 160 -7.68 3.50 -2.32
C ARG A 160 -8.58 4.65 -2.80
N ILE A 161 -9.20 4.51 -3.94
CA ILE A 161 -10.19 5.48 -4.43
C ILE A 161 -11.38 5.53 -3.47
N GLY A 162 -11.94 4.38 -3.09
CA GLY A 162 -13.03 4.29 -2.13
C GLY A 162 -12.69 4.83 -0.74
N GLU A 163 -11.47 4.56 -0.24
CA GLU A 163 -10.93 5.16 0.99
C GLU A 163 -10.92 6.69 0.90
N GLY A 164 -10.41 7.23 -0.20
CA GLY A 164 -10.37 8.68 -0.42
C GLY A 164 -11.77 9.31 -0.43
N HIS A 165 -12.73 8.71 -1.13
CA HIS A 165 -14.12 9.17 -1.14
C HIS A 165 -14.76 9.09 0.26
N LEU A 166 -14.52 8.01 1.02
CA LEU A 166 -15.05 7.87 2.37
C LEU A 166 -14.52 8.96 3.30
N LEU A 167 -13.21 9.24 3.27
CA LEU A 167 -12.60 10.31 4.06
C LEU A 167 -13.19 11.69 3.75
N GLN A 168 -13.69 11.90 2.53
CA GLN A 168 -14.34 13.13 2.10
C GLN A 168 -15.86 13.11 2.27
N SER A 169 -16.41 12.11 2.98
CA SER A 169 -17.85 11.92 3.18
C SER A 169 -18.66 11.76 1.88
N ARG A 170 -18.02 11.38 0.77
CA ARG A 170 -18.69 11.03 -0.49
C ARG A 170 -19.10 9.56 -0.44
N ILE A 171 -20.16 9.29 0.32
CA ILE A 171 -20.53 7.92 0.75
C ILE A 171 -20.90 7.04 -0.43
N ASP A 172 -21.70 7.52 -1.39
CA ASP A 172 -22.11 6.72 -2.55
C ASP A 172 -20.93 6.36 -3.46
N ASP A 173 -20.03 7.30 -3.70
CA ASP A 173 -18.80 7.04 -4.46
C ASP A 173 -17.89 6.06 -3.70
N ALA A 174 -17.77 6.21 -2.38
CA ALA A 174 -17.00 5.29 -1.55
C ALA A 174 -17.54 3.86 -1.67
N ILE A 175 -18.86 3.65 -1.54
CA ILE A 175 -19.49 2.35 -1.70
C ILE A 175 -19.20 1.77 -3.08
N LEU A 176 -19.41 2.55 -4.15
CA LEU A 176 -19.17 2.12 -5.53
C LEU A 176 -17.73 1.56 -5.72
N TRP A 177 -16.72 2.29 -5.27
CA TRP A 177 -15.34 1.89 -5.46
C TRP A 177 -14.89 0.76 -4.51
N LEU A 178 -15.40 0.74 -3.27
CA LEU A 178 -15.14 -0.34 -2.33
C LEU A 178 -15.80 -1.66 -2.76
N GLU A 179 -17.01 -1.62 -3.34
CA GLU A 179 -17.65 -2.80 -3.94
C GLU A 179 -16.84 -3.33 -5.14
N LYS A 180 -16.33 -2.44 -6.02
CA LYS A 180 -15.42 -2.84 -7.10
C LYS A 180 -14.17 -3.54 -6.54
N SER A 181 -13.60 -3.01 -5.44
CA SER A 181 -12.45 -3.61 -4.77
C SER A 181 -12.77 -5.01 -4.25
N ARG A 182 -13.86 -5.15 -3.47
CA ARG A 182 -14.32 -6.44 -2.94
C ARG A 182 -14.60 -7.46 -4.05
N ASN A 183 -15.26 -7.03 -5.12
CA ASN A 183 -15.60 -7.91 -6.25
C ASN A 183 -14.35 -8.39 -7.01
N ALA A 184 -13.32 -7.55 -7.10
CA ALA A 184 -12.05 -7.93 -7.73
C ALA A 184 -11.18 -8.83 -6.82
N ASN A 185 -11.25 -8.65 -5.50
CA ASN A 185 -10.61 -9.53 -4.52
C ASN A 185 -11.38 -9.47 -3.17
N PRO A 186 -12.13 -10.52 -2.81
CA PRO A 186 -12.90 -10.55 -1.56
C PRO A 186 -12.07 -10.91 -0.32
N ALA A 187 -10.83 -11.36 -0.47
CA ALA A 187 -10.05 -11.90 0.64
C ALA A 187 -9.56 -10.87 1.69
N PRO A 188 -9.26 -9.59 1.35
CA PRO A 188 -8.77 -8.65 2.35
C PRO A 188 -9.87 -8.15 3.29
N GLY A 189 -9.89 -8.64 4.52
CA GLY A 189 -10.90 -8.28 5.54
C GLY A 189 -11.04 -6.77 5.79
N PHE A 190 -9.96 -5.99 5.61
CA PHE A 190 -10.03 -4.54 5.76
C PHE A 190 -10.92 -3.83 4.72
N VAL A 191 -11.09 -4.39 3.51
CA VAL A 191 -12.04 -3.84 2.52
C VAL A 191 -13.46 -3.91 3.05
N HIS A 192 -13.80 -5.00 3.71
CA HIS A 192 -15.10 -5.21 4.34
C HIS A 192 -15.33 -4.24 5.52
N THR A 193 -14.28 -3.89 6.30
CA THR A 193 -14.46 -2.87 7.35
C THR A 193 -14.79 -1.49 6.78
N TYR A 194 -14.19 -1.11 5.66
CA TYR A 194 -14.51 0.15 4.98
C TYR A 194 -15.91 0.15 4.37
N LEU A 195 -16.35 -0.97 3.78
CA LEU A 195 -17.72 -1.14 3.30
C LEU A 195 -18.73 -1.07 4.45
N ALA A 196 -18.46 -1.74 5.57
CA ALA A 196 -19.31 -1.69 6.76
C ALA A 196 -19.47 -0.24 7.25
N ALA A 197 -18.39 0.53 7.31
CA ALA A 197 -18.43 1.93 7.69
C ALA A 197 -19.26 2.78 6.70
N ALA A 198 -19.04 2.60 5.40
CA ALA A 198 -19.75 3.34 4.36
C ALA A 198 -21.26 3.05 4.36
N TYR A 199 -21.65 1.77 4.44
CA TYR A 199 -23.07 1.38 4.53
C TYR A 199 -23.74 1.91 5.80
N ALA A 200 -23.06 1.85 6.96
CA ALA A 200 -23.59 2.36 8.21
C ALA A 200 -23.79 3.89 8.17
N LEU A 201 -22.90 4.63 7.53
CA LEU A 201 -23.04 6.07 7.32
C LEU A 201 -24.20 6.40 6.36
N LYS A 202 -24.46 5.53 5.39
CA LYS A 202 -25.60 5.65 4.47
C LYS A 202 -26.94 5.27 5.13
N GLY A 203 -26.91 4.58 6.29
CA GLY A 203 -28.10 4.05 6.97
C GLY A 203 -28.51 2.63 6.53
N GLU A 204 -27.68 1.96 5.73
CA GLU A 204 -27.89 0.57 5.28
C GLU A 204 -27.39 -0.42 6.35
N THR A 205 -28.05 -0.46 7.50
CA THR A 205 -27.59 -1.14 8.74
C THR A 205 -27.39 -2.64 8.57
N GLU A 206 -28.26 -3.33 7.82
CA GLU A 206 -28.15 -4.78 7.59
C GLU A 206 -26.91 -5.12 6.74
N ARG A 207 -26.64 -4.33 5.69
CA ARG A 207 -25.45 -4.50 4.86
C ARG A 207 -24.19 -4.20 5.65
N ALA A 208 -24.21 -3.14 6.48
CA ALA A 208 -23.09 -2.79 7.35
C ALA A 208 -22.73 -3.93 8.31
N ALA A 209 -23.75 -4.53 8.96
CA ALA A 209 -23.55 -5.65 9.86
C ALA A 209 -23.01 -6.90 9.15
N ALA A 210 -23.50 -7.20 7.95
CA ALA A 210 -23.02 -8.32 7.13
C ALA A 210 -21.53 -8.15 6.75
N GLU A 211 -21.14 -6.96 6.28
CA GLU A 211 -19.75 -6.67 5.93
C GLU A 211 -18.82 -6.74 7.16
N LEU A 212 -19.27 -6.24 8.33
CA LEU A 212 -18.49 -6.33 9.56
C LEU A 212 -18.31 -7.78 10.03
N ALA A 213 -19.33 -8.63 9.87
CA ALA A 213 -19.23 -10.06 10.17
C ALA A 213 -18.22 -10.76 9.23
N GLU A 214 -18.24 -10.46 7.93
CA GLU A 214 -17.30 -11.03 6.97
C GLU A 214 -15.86 -10.53 7.24
N ALA A 215 -15.68 -9.25 7.59
CA ALA A 215 -14.37 -8.73 8.00
C ALA A 215 -13.76 -9.52 9.17
N ARG A 216 -14.56 -9.82 10.19
CA ARG A 216 -14.14 -10.63 11.36
C ARG A 216 -13.74 -12.04 10.96
N LYS A 217 -14.53 -12.69 10.11
CA LYS A 217 -14.26 -14.05 9.61
C LYS A 217 -12.95 -14.11 8.81
N LEU A 218 -12.71 -13.16 7.92
CA LEU A 218 -11.52 -13.11 7.06
C LEU A 218 -10.24 -12.74 7.82
N SER A 219 -10.34 -11.99 8.91
CA SER A 219 -9.19 -11.47 9.64
C SER A 219 -8.63 -12.41 10.71
N GLY A 220 -9.33 -13.51 11.02
CA GLY A 220 -8.93 -14.45 12.06
C GLY A 220 -9.02 -13.87 13.48
N GLU A 221 -8.57 -14.66 14.47
CA GLU A 221 -8.58 -14.23 15.87
C GLU A 221 -7.54 -13.10 16.09
N GLY A 222 -8.00 -11.96 16.60
CA GLY A 222 -7.17 -10.87 17.09
C GLY A 222 -6.99 -9.66 16.17
N ALA A 223 -7.40 -9.70 14.91
CA ALA A 223 -7.33 -8.53 14.02
C ALA A 223 -8.70 -7.84 13.86
N TRP A 224 -8.71 -6.50 13.84
CA TRP A 224 -9.89 -5.67 13.49
C TRP A 224 -11.12 -5.85 14.38
N GLN A 225 -10.93 -6.13 15.67
CA GLN A 225 -12.04 -6.44 16.58
C GLN A 225 -12.60 -5.20 17.28
N SER A 226 -11.83 -4.11 17.37
CA SER A 226 -12.26 -2.89 18.05
C SER A 226 -11.76 -1.62 17.36
N ILE A 227 -12.44 -0.51 17.66
CA ILE A 227 -12.05 0.83 17.18
C ILE A 227 -10.65 1.19 17.64
N THR A 228 -10.31 0.88 18.89
CA THR A 228 -8.97 1.15 19.47
C THR A 228 -7.87 0.43 18.70
N GLN A 229 -8.07 -0.84 18.36
CA GLN A 229 -7.12 -1.60 17.54
C GLN A 229 -6.99 -0.99 16.13
N LEU A 230 -8.11 -0.68 15.47
CA LEU A 230 -8.09 -0.07 14.15
C LEU A 230 -7.38 1.29 14.15
N ARG A 231 -7.66 2.13 15.14
CA ARG A 231 -7.00 3.44 15.31
C ARG A 231 -5.46 3.29 15.40
N ALA A 232 -4.98 2.30 16.15
CA ALA A 232 -3.55 2.01 16.26
C ALA A 232 -2.93 1.53 14.93
N HIS A 233 -3.70 0.87 14.08
CA HIS A 233 -3.25 0.35 12.79
C HIS A 233 -3.46 1.32 11.62
N THR A 234 -4.26 2.38 11.77
CA THR A 234 -4.42 3.39 10.72
C THR A 234 -3.09 4.09 10.46
N ARG A 235 -2.79 4.29 9.19
CA ARG A 235 -1.51 4.88 8.76
C ARG A 235 -1.67 6.30 8.24
N TYR A 236 -2.66 7.04 8.76
CA TYR A 236 -2.85 8.45 8.44
C TYR A 236 -1.79 9.30 9.15
N GLU A 237 -1.11 10.16 8.39
CA GLU A 237 0.12 10.79 8.86
C GLU A 237 -0.12 12.18 9.44
N THR A 238 -1.10 12.91 8.91
CA THR A 238 -1.42 14.27 9.39
C THR A 238 -2.59 14.29 10.37
N PRO A 239 -2.65 15.26 11.28
CA PRO A 239 -3.77 15.44 12.20
C PRO A 239 -5.12 15.58 11.48
N ASP A 240 -5.15 16.34 10.37
CA ASP A 240 -6.35 16.60 9.60
C ASP A 240 -6.93 15.30 9.00
N ILE A 241 -6.09 14.46 8.43
CA ILE A 241 -6.56 13.17 7.88
C ILE A 241 -7.00 12.22 8.97
N ARG A 242 -6.34 12.24 10.14
CA ARG A 242 -6.83 11.48 11.31
C ARG A 242 -8.19 11.95 11.78
N ALA A 243 -8.43 13.28 11.79
CA ALA A 243 -9.74 13.85 12.13
C ALA A 243 -10.82 13.43 11.11
N LEU A 244 -10.52 13.46 9.81
CA LEU A 244 -11.44 12.95 8.80
C LEU A 244 -11.76 11.47 8.99
N ALA A 245 -10.76 10.64 9.30
CA ALA A 245 -10.97 9.22 9.57
C ALA A 245 -11.84 8.97 10.81
N GLU A 246 -11.66 9.75 11.88
CA GLU A 246 -12.55 9.69 13.06
C GLU A 246 -13.98 10.06 12.71
N ALA A 247 -14.17 11.11 11.91
CA ALA A 247 -15.49 11.63 11.53
C ALA A 247 -16.21 10.76 10.47
N THR A 248 -15.52 9.87 9.79
CA THR A 248 -16.06 9.03 8.72
C THR A 248 -15.87 7.56 9.00
N TYR A 249 -14.70 7.01 8.72
CA TYR A 249 -14.41 5.59 8.82
C TYR A 249 -14.72 5.00 10.20
N LEU A 250 -14.15 5.58 11.27
CA LEU A 250 -14.34 5.07 12.63
C LEU A 250 -15.75 5.34 13.17
N LEU A 251 -16.34 6.50 12.83
CA LEU A 251 -17.75 6.78 13.14
C LEU A 251 -18.67 5.77 12.46
N GLY A 252 -18.43 5.47 11.18
CA GLY A 252 -19.19 4.48 10.44
C GLY A 252 -19.10 3.08 11.04
N LEU A 253 -17.91 2.66 11.48
CA LEU A 253 -17.71 1.37 12.15
C LEU A 253 -18.45 1.28 13.52
N ARG A 254 -18.45 2.37 14.31
CA ARG A 254 -19.27 2.44 15.54
C ARG A 254 -20.73 2.25 15.23
N LYS A 255 -21.24 2.92 14.19
CA LYS A 255 -22.62 2.75 13.73
C LYS A 255 -22.92 1.34 13.21
N ALA A 256 -21.93 0.65 12.62
CA ALA A 256 -22.02 -0.75 12.19
C ALA A 256 -21.98 -1.75 13.36
N GLY A 257 -21.74 -1.30 14.61
CA GLY A 257 -21.69 -2.15 15.80
C GLY A 257 -20.31 -2.69 16.15
N MET A 258 -19.23 -2.01 15.70
CA MET A 258 -17.88 -2.34 16.17
C MET A 258 -17.68 -1.77 17.59
N PRO A 259 -17.21 -2.59 18.59
CA PRO A 259 -16.97 -2.11 19.94
C PRO A 259 -15.77 -1.12 19.99
N GLU A 260 -15.75 -0.30 21.04
CA GLU A 260 -14.64 0.65 21.23
C GLU A 260 -13.35 -0.06 21.67
N GLU A 261 -13.48 -1.10 22.56
CA GLU A 261 -12.39 -1.96 23.07
C GLU A 261 -12.67 -3.44 22.84
#